data_0d0b7b31dc0b13190e0bc3f4230243ee
#
_entry.id   0d0b7b31dc0b13190e0bc3f4230243ee
#
_cell.length_a   1.000
_cell.length_b   1.000
_cell.length_c   1.000
_cell.angle_alpha   90.00
_cell.angle_beta   90.00
_cell.angle_gamma   90.00
#
_symmetry.space_group_name_H-M   'P 1'
#
loop_
_entity.id
_entity.type
_entity.pdbx_description
1 polymer ?
#
loop_
_entity_poly.entity_id
_entity_poly.type
_entity_poly.pdbx_seq_one_letter_code
_entity_poly.pdbx_strand_id
1 'polypeptide(L)'
;MPLPLQGLTVVAIEQAVAAPFATARLADAGARVIKIERPEGDFARGYDSAVKGQSSYFVWLNRGKESLVLDIASADGKVALAGLLDGADVLVQNLKPGALAPMRRTRTGSWPIPRSAGSGTRGANRSIPRCCGAAGRPLCAWPTG
;
A
#
# COMPACT_ATOMS: atom_id res chain seq x y z
N MET A 1 26.73 -0.65 2.41
CA MET A 1 26.22 0.49 3.19
C MET A 1 24.71 0.33 3.32
N PRO A 2 24.11 0.56 4.49
CA PRO A 2 22.67 0.58 4.63
C PRO A 2 22.07 1.73 3.81
N LEU A 3 20.88 1.52 3.26
CA LEU A 3 20.18 2.56 2.51
C LEU A 3 19.61 3.62 3.49
N PRO A 4 19.50 4.90 3.07
CA PRO A 4 19.13 6.01 3.95
C PRO A 4 17.81 5.84 4.71
N LEU A 5 16.83 5.15 4.12
CA LEU A 5 15.50 4.94 4.72
C LEU A 5 15.26 3.48 5.14
N GLN A 6 16.33 2.70 5.27
CA GLN A 6 16.23 1.32 5.72
C GLN A 6 15.64 1.24 7.13
N GLY A 7 14.62 0.41 7.29
CA GLY A 7 13.88 0.25 8.55
C GLY A 7 12.61 1.09 8.67
N LEU A 8 12.40 2.08 7.80
CA LEU A 8 11.14 2.82 7.76
C LEU A 8 10.05 2.05 7.01
N THR A 9 8.86 2.04 7.56
CA THR A 9 7.65 1.45 6.95
C THR A 9 6.69 2.57 6.53
N VAL A 10 6.36 2.58 5.24
CA VAL A 10 5.45 3.54 4.60
C VAL A 10 4.20 2.81 4.17
N VAL A 11 3.03 3.25 4.63
CA VAL A 11 1.73 2.83 4.08
C VAL A 11 1.27 3.87 3.07
N ALA A 12 0.96 3.45 1.85
CA ALA A 12 0.61 4.33 0.75
C ALA A 12 -0.78 4.00 0.22
N ILE A 13 -1.73 4.93 0.37
CA ILE A 13 -3.07 4.86 -0.22
C ILE A 13 -3.07 5.81 -1.41
N GLU A 14 -2.64 5.31 -2.54
CA GLU A 14 -2.25 6.12 -3.67
C GLU A 14 -2.76 5.58 -4.99
N GLN A 15 -2.86 6.48 -5.96
CA GLN A 15 -3.27 6.13 -7.32
C GLN A 15 -2.67 7.11 -8.34
N ALA A 16 -2.70 6.73 -9.61
CA ALA A 16 -2.17 7.51 -10.73
C ALA A 16 -0.63 7.65 -10.70
N VAL A 17 -0.13 8.89 -10.58
CA VAL A 17 1.28 9.20 -10.85
C VAL A 17 1.98 9.86 -9.67
N ALA A 18 1.46 10.97 -9.15
CA ALA A 18 2.21 11.85 -8.24
C ALA A 18 2.62 11.18 -6.92
N ALA A 19 1.66 10.60 -6.19
CA ALA A 19 1.97 9.89 -4.95
C ALA A 19 2.74 8.58 -5.22
N PRO A 20 2.36 7.73 -6.22
CA PRO A 20 3.16 6.58 -6.59
C PRO A 20 4.60 6.91 -6.98
N PHE A 21 4.86 8.04 -7.63
CA PHE A 21 6.23 8.49 -7.90
C PHE A 21 7.00 8.82 -6.62
N ALA A 22 6.39 9.57 -5.71
CA ALA A 22 7.03 9.92 -4.44
C ALA A 22 7.39 8.66 -3.62
N THR A 23 6.45 7.73 -3.48
CA THR A 23 6.66 6.50 -2.70
C THR A 23 7.62 5.51 -3.38
N ALA A 24 7.72 5.51 -4.72
CA ALA A 24 8.76 4.77 -5.44
C ALA A 24 10.16 5.29 -5.07
N ARG A 25 10.32 6.61 -4.91
CA ARG A 25 11.60 7.20 -4.45
C ARG A 25 11.93 6.82 -3.01
N LEU A 26 10.92 6.70 -2.14
CA LEU A 26 11.12 6.18 -0.78
C LEU A 26 11.56 4.71 -0.80
N ALA A 27 10.93 3.90 -1.66
CA ALA A 27 11.33 2.50 -1.84
C ALA A 27 12.76 2.38 -2.40
N ASP A 28 13.13 3.19 -3.40
CA ASP A 28 14.49 3.25 -3.95
C ASP A 28 15.53 3.61 -2.86
N ALA A 29 15.14 4.43 -1.89
CA ALA A 29 15.97 4.82 -0.75
C ALA A 29 15.99 3.81 0.40
N GLY A 30 15.29 2.67 0.26
CA GLY A 30 15.31 1.55 1.20
C GLY A 30 14.14 1.45 2.16
N ALA A 31 13.14 2.34 2.08
CA ALA A 31 11.93 2.20 2.87
C ALA A 31 11.11 0.99 2.40
N ARG A 32 10.46 0.32 3.35
CA ARG A 32 9.42 -0.66 3.07
C ARG A 32 8.14 0.06 2.71
N VAL A 33 7.69 0.00 1.47
CA VAL A 33 6.47 0.67 1.02
C VAL A 33 5.38 -0.35 0.78
N ILE A 34 4.27 -0.22 1.50
CA ILE A 34 3.06 -1.04 1.37
C ILE A 34 2.00 -0.20 0.66
N LYS A 35 1.77 -0.49 -0.62
CA LYS A 35 0.72 0.15 -1.41
C LYS A 35 -0.62 -0.53 -1.16
N ILE A 36 -1.60 0.26 -0.73
CA ILE A 36 -2.99 -0.19 -0.61
C ILE A 36 -3.71 0.08 -1.92
N GLU A 37 -4.24 -0.96 -2.52
CA GLU A 37 -5.07 -0.87 -3.72
C GLU A 37 -6.52 -1.29 -3.40
N ARG A 38 -7.48 -0.66 -4.04
CA ARG A 38 -8.88 -1.10 -4.03
C ARG A 38 -9.03 -2.43 -4.79
N PRO A 39 -10.13 -3.18 -4.62
CA PRO A 39 -10.35 -4.45 -5.33
C PRO A 39 -10.23 -4.34 -6.85
N GLU A 40 -10.65 -3.22 -7.43
CA GLU A 40 -10.57 -2.95 -8.87
C GLU A 40 -9.16 -2.58 -9.33
N GLY A 41 -8.23 -2.40 -8.41
CA GLY A 41 -6.86 -1.98 -8.67
C GLY A 41 -6.70 -0.47 -8.89
N ASP A 42 -5.47 -0.07 -9.19
CA ASP A 42 -5.12 1.30 -9.57
C ASP A 42 -5.48 1.51 -11.06
N PHE A 43 -6.20 2.58 -11.37
CA PHE A 43 -6.57 2.88 -12.76
C PHE A 43 -5.37 3.17 -13.67
N ALA A 44 -4.20 3.49 -13.11
CA ALA A 44 -2.96 3.61 -13.87
C ALA A 44 -2.53 2.28 -14.54
N ARG A 45 -3.08 1.15 -14.12
CA ARG A 45 -2.89 -0.16 -14.78
C ARG A 45 -3.42 -0.17 -16.22
N GLY A 46 -4.43 0.67 -16.52
CA GLY A 46 -5.05 0.79 -17.84
C GLY A 46 -4.54 1.95 -18.70
N TYR A 47 -3.46 2.65 -18.30
CA TYR A 47 -2.96 3.79 -19.10
C TYR A 47 -2.37 3.38 -20.45
N ASP A 48 -1.70 2.25 -20.50
CA ASP A 48 -1.12 1.66 -21.71
C ASP A 48 -0.85 0.16 -21.49
N SER A 49 -0.34 -0.53 -22.52
CA SER A 49 0.01 -1.95 -22.48
C SER A 49 1.45 -2.22 -22.94
N ALA A 50 2.32 -1.22 -22.85
CA ALA A 50 3.65 -1.22 -23.47
C ALA A 50 4.62 -2.25 -22.83
N VAL A 51 4.43 -2.59 -21.55
CA VAL A 51 5.32 -3.50 -20.83
C VAL A 51 4.66 -4.89 -20.71
N LYS A 52 4.79 -5.71 -21.74
CA LYS A 52 4.23 -7.09 -21.75
C LYS A 52 2.76 -7.15 -21.36
N GLY A 53 1.95 -6.23 -21.90
CA GLY A 53 0.52 -6.13 -21.60
C GLY A 53 0.19 -5.35 -20.33
N GLN A 54 1.18 -4.83 -19.62
CA GLN A 54 0.98 -3.98 -18.45
C GLN A 54 1.29 -2.52 -18.78
N SER A 55 0.69 -1.60 -18.03
CA SER A 55 0.99 -0.18 -18.14
C SER A 55 2.43 0.13 -17.75
N SER A 56 3.14 0.81 -18.63
CA SER A 56 4.51 1.28 -18.38
C SER A 56 4.57 2.21 -17.17
N TYR A 57 3.59 3.09 -17.03
CA TYR A 57 3.46 3.96 -15.86
C TYR A 57 3.29 3.17 -14.56
N PHE A 58 2.41 2.17 -14.57
CA PHE A 58 2.18 1.36 -13.39
C PHE A 58 3.43 0.60 -12.97
N VAL A 59 4.10 -0.07 -13.91
CA VAL A 59 5.34 -0.83 -13.65
C VAL A 59 6.44 0.09 -13.13
N TRP A 60 6.65 1.23 -13.79
CA TRP A 60 7.69 2.18 -13.40
C TRP A 60 7.47 2.76 -12.00
N LEU A 61 6.22 3.15 -11.68
CA LEU A 61 5.90 3.86 -10.45
C LEU A 61 5.72 2.96 -9.23
N ASN A 62 5.59 1.65 -9.43
CA ASN A 62 5.31 0.72 -8.33
C ASN A 62 6.41 -0.32 -8.08
N ARG A 63 7.59 -0.14 -8.70
CA ARG A 63 8.75 -0.98 -8.43
C ARG A 63 9.15 -0.89 -6.96
N GLY A 64 9.60 -2.03 -6.41
CA GLY A 64 10.10 -2.09 -5.02
C GLY A 64 9.03 -1.97 -3.93
N LYS A 65 7.75 -1.88 -4.29
CA LYS A 65 6.65 -1.81 -3.33
C LYS A 65 6.02 -3.18 -3.11
N GLU A 66 5.43 -3.36 -1.93
CA GLU A 66 4.50 -4.44 -1.63
C GLU A 66 3.08 -3.95 -1.98
N SER A 67 2.25 -4.80 -2.59
CA SER A 67 0.86 -4.47 -2.89
C SER A 67 -0.09 -5.26 -1.99
N LEU A 68 -1.07 -4.55 -1.43
CA LEU A 68 -2.14 -5.13 -0.64
C LEU A 68 -3.48 -4.65 -1.17
N VAL A 69 -4.33 -5.58 -1.61
CA VAL A 69 -5.71 -5.26 -1.98
C VAL A 69 -6.56 -5.17 -0.73
N LEU A 70 -7.20 -4.02 -0.52
CA LEU A 70 -8.00 -3.75 0.66
C LEU A 70 -9.14 -2.78 0.33
N ASP A 71 -10.38 -3.21 0.58
CA ASP A 71 -11.53 -2.30 0.52
C ASP A 71 -11.61 -1.45 1.79
N ILE A 72 -11.00 -0.28 1.74
CA ILE A 72 -10.98 0.68 2.85
C ILE A 72 -12.37 1.32 3.15
N ALA A 73 -13.37 1.09 2.31
CA ALA A 73 -14.74 1.54 2.58
C ALA A 73 -15.46 0.58 3.53
N SER A 74 -15.12 -0.70 3.50
CA SER A 74 -15.70 -1.73 4.37
C SER A 74 -15.25 -1.57 5.84
N ALA A 75 -16.03 -2.15 6.76
CA ALA A 75 -15.70 -2.16 8.19
C ALA A 75 -14.39 -2.94 8.46
N ASP A 76 -14.27 -4.13 7.87
CA ASP A 76 -13.11 -5.00 8.03
C ASP A 76 -11.86 -4.38 7.40
N GLY A 77 -12.01 -3.73 6.25
CA GLY A 77 -10.91 -3.02 5.60
C GLY A 77 -10.39 -1.85 6.44
N LYS A 78 -11.28 -1.12 7.13
CA LYS A 78 -10.86 -0.06 8.06
C LYS A 78 -10.09 -0.61 9.26
N VAL A 79 -10.53 -1.74 9.82
CA VAL A 79 -9.82 -2.41 10.92
C VAL A 79 -8.45 -2.90 10.47
N ALA A 80 -8.37 -3.54 9.30
CA ALA A 80 -7.12 -4.00 8.75
C ALA A 80 -6.15 -2.85 8.45
N LEU A 81 -6.65 -1.75 7.86
CA LEU A 81 -5.86 -0.55 7.61
C LEU A 81 -5.35 0.07 8.91
N ALA A 82 -6.19 0.17 9.95
CA ALA A 82 -5.76 0.69 11.25
C ALA A 82 -4.60 -0.12 11.84
N GLY A 83 -4.69 -1.46 11.78
CA GLY A 83 -3.61 -2.35 12.24
C GLY A 83 -2.31 -2.18 11.44
N LEU A 84 -2.39 -1.90 10.13
CA LEU A 84 -1.21 -1.59 9.33
C LEU A 84 -0.59 -0.24 9.73
N LEU A 85 -1.45 0.75 9.99
CA LEU A 85 -1.01 2.10 10.35
C LEU A 85 -0.36 2.15 11.74
N ASP A 86 -0.74 1.27 12.66
CA ASP A 86 -0.11 1.19 13.99
C ASP A 86 1.39 0.82 13.91
N GLY A 87 1.77 0.05 12.88
CA GLY A 87 3.16 -0.31 12.62
C GLY A 87 3.86 0.56 11.57
N ALA A 88 3.22 1.62 11.09
CA ALA A 88 3.75 2.48 10.04
C ALA A 88 4.37 3.76 10.60
N ASP A 89 5.52 4.13 10.05
CA ASP A 89 6.17 5.41 10.36
C ASP A 89 5.56 6.56 9.56
N VAL A 90 5.13 6.28 8.32
CA VAL A 90 4.63 7.28 7.38
C VAL A 90 3.36 6.79 6.68
N LEU A 91 2.38 7.67 6.57
CA LEU A 91 1.22 7.49 5.70
C LEU A 91 1.28 8.50 4.55
N VAL A 92 1.28 7.99 3.31
CA VAL A 92 1.15 8.80 2.09
C VAL A 92 -0.22 8.55 1.48
N GLN A 93 -0.91 9.62 1.08
CA GLN A 93 -2.19 9.49 0.38
C GLN A 93 -2.40 10.63 -0.61
N ASN A 94 -3.10 10.35 -1.72
CA ASN A 94 -3.57 11.34 -2.69
C ASN A 94 -5.06 11.20 -3.02
N LEU A 95 -5.83 10.74 -2.04
CA LEU A 95 -7.28 10.68 -2.14
C LEU A 95 -7.91 12.07 -1.98
N LYS A 96 -9.21 12.16 -2.26
CA LYS A 96 -9.97 13.40 -2.06
C LYS A 96 -9.84 13.89 -0.60
N PRO A 97 -9.81 15.21 -0.37
CA PRO A 97 -9.81 15.77 0.98
C PRO A 97 -10.93 15.17 1.83
N GLY A 98 -10.59 14.76 3.05
CA GLY A 98 -11.53 14.14 4.00
C GLY A 98 -11.75 12.65 3.84
N ALA A 99 -11.28 11.97 2.79
CA ALA A 99 -11.47 10.53 2.59
C ALA A 99 -10.94 9.68 3.75
N LEU A 100 -9.88 10.11 4.40
CA LEU A 100 -9.28 9.45 5.56
C LEU A 100 -9.52 10.21 6.88
N ALA A 101 -10.47 11.16 6.92
CA ALA A 101 -10.74 11.92 8.14
C ALA A 101 -11.02 11.03 9.37
N PRO A 102 -11.78 9.91 9.24
CA PRO A 102 -12.00 8.98 10.35
C PRO A 102 -10.73 8.26 10.82
N MET A 103 -9.67 8.27 10.01
CA MET A 103 -8.41 7.55 10.23
C MET A 103 -7.27 8.49 10.65
N ARG A 104 -7.57 9.74 11.03
CA ARG A 104 -6.54 10.67 11.47
C ARG A 104 -5.89 10.21 12.79
N ARG A 105 -4.56 10.24 12.82
CA ARG A 105 -3.78 9.95 14.02
C ARG A 105 -4.25 10.87 15.16
N THR A 106 -4.46 10.30 16.34
CA THR A 106 -4.82 11.08 17.53
C THR A 106 -3.62 11.92 18.00
N ARG A 107 -3.86 12.94 18.83
CA ARG A 107 -2.78 13.74 19.45
C ARG A 107 -1.81 12.90 20.29
N THR A 108 -2.22 11.72 20.72
CA THR A 108 -1.40 10.76 21.47
C THR A 108 -0.57 9.83 20.58
N GLY A 109 -0.63 10.02 19.27
CA GLY A 109 0.18 9.26 18.31
C GLY A 109 -0.43 7.93 17.85
N SER A 110 -1.59 7.52 18.36
CA SER A 110 -2.28 6.30 17.93
C SER A 110 -3.29 6.56 16.82
N TRP A 111 -3.53 5.56 15.98
CA TRP A 111 -4.59 5.59 14.97
C TRP A 111 -5.92 5.16 15.63
N PRO A 112 -7.06 5.81 15.32
CA PRO A 112 -8.35 5.38 15.86
C PRO A 112 -8.71 4.01 15.29
N ILE A 113 -8.75 3.00 16.14
CA ILE A 113 -9.26 1.69 15.78
C ILE A 113 -10.78 1.79 15.80
N PRO A 114 -11.49 1.55 14.68
CA PRO A 114 -12.93 1.43 14.72
C PRO A 114 -13.30 0.29 15.67
N ARG A 115 -14.08 0.57 16.70
CA ARG A 115 -14.58 -0.49 17.58
C ARG A 115 -15.50 -1.37 16.75
N SER A 116 -15.03 -2.53 16.36
CA SER A 116 -15.90 -3.57 15.83
C SER A 116 -16.80 -4.05 16.97
N ALA A 117 -18.09 -4.03 16.77
CA ALA A 117 -19.00 -4.76 17.63
C ALA A 117 -18.64 -6.25 17.55
N GLY A 118 -18.07 -6.77 18.63
CA GLY A 118 -17.84 -8.14 19.03
C GLY A 118 -17.67 -9.23 17.98
N SER A 119 -16.48 -9.73 17.88
CA SER A 119 -16.16 -11.16 18.02
C SER A 119 -14.68 -11.36 17.74
N GLY A 120 -14.00 -12.04 18.68
CA GLY A 120 -12.58 -12.29 18.57
C GLY A 120 -12.21 -13.22 17.42
N THR A 121 -11.22 -12.81 16.66
CA THR A 121 -10.32 -13.74 16.01
C THR A 121 -8.91 -13.19 16.13
N ARG A 122 -8.11 -13.89 16.92
CA ARG A 122 -6.67 -13.69 17.01
C ARG A 122 -6.04 -14.04 15.67
N GLY A 123 -5.15 -13.16 15.19
CA GLY A 123 -3.98 -13.54 14.43
C GLY A 123 -4.23 -14.13 13.06
N ALA A 124 -4.36 -13.30 12.06
CA ALA A 124 -3.93 -13.67 10.72
C ALA A 124 -2.72 -12.79 10.38
N ASN A 125 -1.55 -13.22 10.84
CA ASN A 125 -0.28 -12.79 10.23
C ASN A 125 -0.22 -13.39 8.83
N ARG A 126 -0.95 -12.79 7.89
CA ARG A 126 -0.83 -13.13 6.47
C ARG A 126 0.36 -12.37 5.94
N SER A 127 1.40 -13.11 5.60
CA SER A 127 2.56 -12.60 4.87
C SER A 127 2.07 -11.79 3.67
N ILE A 128 2.37 -10.50 3.67
CA ILE A 128 2.05 -9.60 2.56
C ILE A 128 2.95 -10.00 1.38
N PRO A 129 2.40 -10.35 0.22
CA PRO A 129 3.22 -10.72 -0.92
C PRO A 129 4.03 -9.51 -1.40
N ARG A 130 5.33 -9.71 -1.62
CA ARG A 130 6.20 -8.69 -2.20
C ARG A 130 6.01 -8.65 -3.71
N CYS A 131 5.92 -7.46 -4.26
CA CYS A 131 5.83 -7.27 -5.71
C CYS A 131 7.12 -7.67 -6.46
N CYS A 132 8.25 -7.82 -5.74
CA CYS A 132 9.51 -8.30 -6.32
C CYS A 132 10.15 -9.31 -5.36
N GLY A 133 10.38 -10.52 -5.84
CA GLY A 133 11.14 -11.53 -5.10
C GLY A 133 12.63 -11.16 -5.00
N ALA A 134 13.31 -11.65 -3.96
CA ALA A 134 14.72 -11.43 -3.68
C ALA A 134 15.71 -11.93 -4.79
N ALA A 135 15.23 -12.47 -5.89
CA ALA A 135 16.01 -13.03 -6.98
C ALA A 135 15.79 -12.30 -8.33
N GLY A 136 15.38 -11.03 -8.33
CA GLY A 136 15.30 -10.25 -9.58
C GLY A 136 14.26 -10.73 -10.60
N ARG A 137 13.37 -11.65 -10.22
CA ARG A 137 12.26 -12.06 -11.07
C ARG A 137 11.00 -11.26 -10.65
N PRO A 138 10.32 -10.62 -11.60
CA PRO A 138 9.02 -10.02 -11.31
C PRO A 138 8.02 -11.15 -11.02
N LEU A 139 7.66 -11.34 -9.75
CA LEU A 139 6.60 -12.26 -9.33
C LEU A 139 5.24 -11.55 -9.29
N CYS A 140 4.99 -10.65 -10.22
CA CYS A 140 3.66 -10.15 -10.49
C CYS A 140 3.08 -10.86 -11.72
N ALA A 141 2.94 -12.19 -11.65
CA ALA A 141 2.03 -12.89 -12.52
C ALA A 141 0.63 -12.71 -11.95
N TRP A 142 -0.08 -11.69 -12.43
CA TRP A 142 -1.51 -11.58 -12.22
C TRP A 142 -2.18 -12.58 -13.15
N PRO A 143 -3.21 -13.32 -12.71
CA PRO A 143 -3.98 -14.14 -13.63
C PRO A 143 -4.62 -13.22 -14.66
N THR A 144 -4.29 -13.45 -15.92
CA THR A 144 -5.04 -12.95 -17.06
C THR A 144 -6.35 -13.70 -17.11
N GLY A 145 -7.42 -13.06 -16.71
CA GLY A 145 -8.79 -13.44 -16.98
C GLY A 145 -9.38 -12.40 -17.90
#